data_f3bc9bfbf1223b10f35a6d819e3a0773
#
_entry.id   f3bc9bfbf1223b10f35a6d819e3a0773
#
_cell.length_a   1.000
_cell.length_b   1.000
_cell.length_c   1.000
_cell.angle_alpha   90.00
_cell.angle_beta   90.00
_cell.angle_gamma   90.00
#
_symmetry.space_group_name_H-M   'P 1'
#
loop_
_entity.id
_entity.type
_entity.pdbx_description
1 polymer ?
#
loop_
_entity_poly.entity_id
_entity_poly.type
_entity_poly.pdbx_seq_one_letter_code
_entity_poly.pdbx_strand_id
1 'polypeptide(L)'
;MCIRDRHLGAPSKDRPSFGTDLKQHLRRALDAAVAHYIEEIPKDESIFLSKHRLAQIHGCEKKFLAEENEDFEWQVATARGTIVHKAIELSVNWRKEIEPSVIVDEAVARFEEDSNSLGHWLRGCSEIERAELRSVSVDTFTKFLECWPTLKPSWRPVAESRVRADLCNDRLILAGKVDLTLGAAEGQKAGKVIVDFKTGGFNTTHHEDLRYYALVETLRIGIPPRLVASYYLDQAHFVPEKVTEDLLDSTVRRVAQGVERIVEITYMGKTPDLKPGLPCRWCPALDNCDTGKRHLN
;
A
#
# COMPACT_ATOMS: atom_id res chain seq x y z
N MET A 1 -5.39 8.10 -20.08
CA MET A 1 -6.36 9.16 -19.68
C MET A 1 -5.56 10.23 -18.94
N CYS A 2 -5.46 11.42 -19.48
CA CYS A 2 -4.64 12.48 -18.86
C CYS A 2 -5.18 12.85 -17.47
N ILE A 3 -4.28 12.93 -16.50
CA ILE A 3 -4.60 13.43 -15.16
C ILE A 3 -5.00 14.91 -15.31
N ARG A 4 -6.19 15.25 -14.84
CA ARG A 4 -6.63 16.66 -14.85
C ARG A 4 -6.36 17.27 -13.49
N ASP A 5 -5.94 18.52 -13.48
CA ASP A 5 -5.72 19.32 -12.26
C ASP A 5 -6.87 19.20 -11.25
N ARG A 6 -8.12 19.08 -11.72
CA ARG A 6 -9.30 18.89 -10.87
C ARG A 6 -9.29 17.57 -10.07
N HIS A 7 -8.57 16.53 -10.53
CA HIS A 7 -8.43 15.29 -9.75
C HIS A 7 -7.49 15.50 -8.57
N LEU A 8 -6.45 16.30 -8.75
CA LEU A 8 -5.42 16.52 -7.73
C LEU A 8 -5.74 17.72 -6.82
N GLY A 9 -6.38 18.76 -7.34
CA GLY A 9 -6.67 20.00 -6.63
C GLY A 9 -8.11 20.51 -6.81
N ALA A 10 -9.13 19.75 -6.35
CA ALA A 10 -10.53 20.21 -6.45
C ALA A 10 -10.79 21.46 -5.61
N PRO A 11 -11.53 22.47 -6.16
CA PRO A 11 -12.02 23.60 -5.38
C PRO A 11 -12.90 23.14 -4.20
N SER A 12 -12.90 23.92 -3.10
CA SER A 12 -13.64 23.56 -1.87
C SER A 12 -15.14 23.34 -2.11
N LYS A 13 -15.75 24.06 -3.05
CA LYS A 13 -17.18 23.90 -3.41
C LYS A 13 -17.52 22.51 -4.00
N ASP A 14 -16.54 21.86 -4.63
CA ASP A 14 -16.71 20.58 -5.33
C ASP A 14 -16.27 19.38 -4.47
N ARG A 15 -15.92 19.63 -3.20
CA ARG A 15 -15.46 18.58 -2.27
C ARG A 15 -16.64 17.99 -1.51
N PRO A 16 -16.71 16.64 -1.36
CA PRO A 16 -17.75 16.01 -0.55
C PRO A 16 -17.58 16.37 0.92
N SER A 17 -18.71 16.40 1.64
CA SER A 17 -18.76 16.53 3.09
C SER A 17 -19.19 15.20 3.72
N PHE A 18 -18.65 14.90 4.90
CA PHE A 18 -18.95 13.68 5.64
C PHE A 18 -19.48 14.02 7.05
N GLY A 19 -20.23 13.11 7.65
CA GLY A 19 -20.74 13.25 9.00
C GLY A 19 -19.62 13.33 10.04
N THR A 20 -19.87 14.07 11.12
CA THR A 20 -18.89 14.23 12.22
C THR A 20 -18.71 12.96 13.03
N ASP A 21 -19.66 12.04 12.96
CA ASP A 21 -19.70 10.75 13.67
C ASP A 21 -19.11 9.58 12.87
N LEU A 22 -18.77 9.80 11.59
CA LEU A 22 -18.29 8.75 10.68
C LEU A 22 -17.11 7.97 11.27
N LYS A 23 -16.11 8.64 11.83
CA LYS A 23 -14.96 7.99 12.48
C LYS A 23 -15.40 7.03 13.60
N GLN A 24 -16.29 7.50 14.48
CA GLN A 24 -16.79 6.70 15.59
C GLN A 24 -17.68 5.55 15.11
N HIS A 25 -18.46 5.77 14.05
CA HIS A 25 -19.25 4.72 13.40
C HIS A 25 -18.33 3.59 12.90
N LEU A 26 -17.35 3.91 12.05
CA LEU A 26 -16.43 2.94 11.48
C LEU A 26 -15.62 2.20 12.57
N ARG A 27 -15.14 2.96 13.60
CA ARG A 27 -14.40 2.38 14.71
C ARG A 27 -15.26 1.37 15.47
N ARG A 28 -16.47 1.74 15.88
CA ARG A 28 -17.40 0.84 16.59
C ARG A 28 -17.76 -0.38 15.75
N ALA A 29 -18.00 -0.19 14.46
CA ALA A 29 -18.32 -1.28 13.55
C ALA A 29 -17.17 -2.29 13.46
N LEU A 30 -15.93 -1.81 13.35
CA LEU A 30 -14.75 -2.68 13.30
C LEU A 30 -14.48 -3.35 14.64
N ASP A 31 -14.44 -2.58 15.75
CA ASP A 31 -14.23 -3.12 17.10
C ASP A 31 -15.26 -4.22 17.42
N ALA A 32 -16.55 -4.01 17.13
CA ALA A 32 -17.59 -5.00 17.35
C ALA A 32 -17.41 -6.26 16.48
N ALA A 33 -17.02 -6.09 15.22
CA ALA A 33 -16.85 -7.21 14.29
C ALA A 33 -15.66 -8.12 14.64
N VAL A 34 -14.61 -7.57 15.28
CA VAL A 34 -13.40 -8.35 15.61
C VAL A 34 -13.29 -8.73 17.08
N ALA A 35 -14.16 -8.23 17.97
CA ALA A 35 -14.05 -8.38 19.41
C ALA A 35 -13.81 -9.84 19.86
N HIS A 36 -14.61 -10.77 19.36
CA HIS A 36 -14.47 -12.20 19.68
C HIS A 36 -13.10 -12.75 19.29
N TYR A 37 -12.61 -12.42 18.11
CA TYR A 37 -11.31 -12.90 17.61
C TYR A 37 -10.14 -12.29 18.38
N ILE A 38 -10.24 -11.03 18.81
CA ILE A 38 -9.22 -10.38 19.62
C ILE A 38 -9.05 -11.05 20.99
N GLU A 39 -10.12 -11.64 21.56
CA GLU A 39 -10.05 -12.37 22.83
C GLU A 39 -9.25 -13.67 22.73
N GLU A 40 -9.18 -14.27 21.55
CA GLU A 40 -8.41 -15.52 21.30
C GLU A 40 -6.90 -15.29 21.16
N ILE A 41 -6.45 -14.04 21.02
CA ILE A 41 -5.03 -13.71 20.90
C ILE A 41 -4.40 -13.64 22.31
N PRO A 42 -3.16 -14.09 22.54
CA PRO A 42 -2.44 -13.89 23.80
C PRO A 42 -2.43 -12.40 24.22
N LYS A 43 -2.53 -12.15 25.54
CA LYS A 43 -2.75 -10.77 26.06
C LYS A 43 -1.60 -9.79 25.76
N ASP A 44 -0.41 -10.30 25.57
CA ASP A 44 0.82 -9.58 25.26
C ASP A 44 1.08 -9.44 23.76
N GLU A 45 0.21 -10.01 22.92
CA GLU A 45 0.32 -9.94 21.47
C GLU A 45 -0.70 -8.97 20.86
N SER A 46 -0.38 -8.48 19.66
CA SER A 46 -1.27 -7.64 18.84
C SER A 46 -1.18 -8.06 17.37
N ILE A 47 -2.27 -7.90 16.64
CA ILE A 47 -2.26 -8.07 15.19
C ILE A 47 -1.84 -6.76 14.53
N PHE A 48 -0.70 -6.78 13.88
CA PHE A 48 -0.29 -5.73 12.95
C PHE A 48 -0.81 -6.07 11.55
N LEU A 49 -1.69 -5.25 11.00
CA LEU A 49 -2.29 -5.45 9.68
C LEU A 49 -1.88 -4.31 8.74
N SER A 50 -1.10 -4.63 7.72
CA SER A 50 -0.81 -3.74 6.60
C SER A 50 -1.70 -4.06 5.40
N LYS A 51 -1.74 -3.17 4.38
CA LYS A 51 -2.42 -3.47 3.11
C LYS A 51 -1.96 -4.78 2.48
N HIS A 52 -0.64 -5.03 2.53
CA HIS A 52 -0.03 -6.23 1.97
C HIS A 52 -0.49 -7.48 2.70
N ARG A 53 -0.39 -7.49 4.04
CA ARG A 53 -0.82 -8.61 4.87
C ARG A 53 -2.33 -8.89 4.72
N LEU A 54 -3.15 -7.82 4.60
CA LEU A 54 -4.57 -7.94 4.29
C LEU A 54 -4.82 -8.57 2.91
N ALA A 55 -4.07 -8.17 1.89
CA ALA A 55 -4.19 -8.77 0.55
C ALA A 55 -3.77 -10.25 0.55
N GLN A 56 -2.70 -10.61 1.26
CA GLN A 56 -2.20 -11.98 1.37
C GLN A 56 -3.21 -12.91 2.04
N ILE A 57 -3.79 -12.51 3.20
CA ILE A 57 -4.75 -13.36 3.91
C ILE A 57 -6.06 -13.57 3.13
N HIS A 58 -6.48 -12.60 2.32
CA HIS A 58 -7.60 -12.77 1.41
C HIS A 58 -7.26 -13.62 0.17
N GLY A 59 -6.00 -13.88 -0.07
CA GLY A 59 -5.50 -14.83 -1.05
C GLY A 59 -5.56 -16.28 -0.55
N CYS A 60 -4.46 -17.01 -0.69
CA CYS A 60 -4.31 -18.38 -0.19
C CYS A 60 -3.74 -18.36 1.22
N GLU A 61 -4.49 -18.83 2.21
CA GLU A 61 -4.09 -18.81 3.62
C GLU A 61 -2.84 -19.67 3.90
N LYS A 62 -2.67 -20.79 3.19
CA LYS A 62 -1.44 -21.60 3.28
C LYS A 62 -0.21 -20.82 2.79
N LYS A 63 -0.37 -20.02 1.72
CA LYS A 63 0.71 -19.16 1.22
C LYS A 63 1.02 -18.05 2.22
N PHE A 64 -0.01 -17.41 2.79
CA PHE A 64 0.15 -16.41 3.84
C PHE A 64 0.99 -16.91 5.01
N LEU A 65 0.67 -18.09 5.57
CA LEU A 65 1.44 -18.69 6.67
C LEU A 65 2.89 -19.04 6.28
N ALA A 66 3.11 -19.46 5.04
CA ALA A 66 4.46 -19.78 4.57
C ALA A 66 5.31 -18.50 4.43
N GLU A 67 4.74 -17.43 3.90
CA GLU A 67 5.43 -16.16 3.70
C GLU A 67 5.71 -15.40 5.02
N GLU A 68 4.95 -15.64 6.10
CA GLU A 68 5.24 -15.06 7.43
C GLU A 68 6.58 -15.53 8.02
N ASN A 69 7.11 -16.68 7.56
CA ASN A 69 8.34 -17.31 8.06
C ASN A 69 9.51 -17.23 7.07
N GLU A 70 9.32 -16.55 5.93
CA GLU A 70 10.32 -16.47 4.88
C GLU A 70 10.96 -15.09 4.82
N ASP A 71 12.26 -15.05 4.64
CA ASP A 71 12.96 -13.80 4.34
C ASP A 71 12.65 -13.36 2.91
N PHE A 72 12.42 -12.07 2.73
CA PHE A 72 12.12 -11.50 1.42
C PHE A 72 13.38 -11.50 0.53
N GLU A 73 13.29 -12.16 -0.62
CA GLU A 73 14.36 -12.18 -1.62
C GLU A 73 14.23 -11.00 -2.60
N TRP A 74 15.28 -10.19 -2.65
CA TRP A 74 15.36 -9.07 -3.57
C TRP A 74 15.78 -9.54 -4.97
N GLN A 75 15.18 -8.89 -5.97
CA GLN A 75 15.56 -9.00 -7.40
C GLN A 75 15.42 -7.63 -8.03
N VAL A 76 16.02 -7.44 -9.21
CA VAL A 76 15.97 -6.16 -9.95
C VAL A 76 14.54 -5.61 -10.06
N ALA A 77 13.56 -6.46 -10.38
CA ALA A 77 12.17 -6.03 -10.55
C ALA A 77 11.53 -5.47 -9.28
N THR A 78 11.78 -6.08 -8.11
CA THR A 78 11.25 -5.61 -6.81
C THR A 78 12.02 -4.41 -6.28
N ALA A 79 13.36 -4.41 -6.44
CA ALA A 79 14.22 -3.30 -6.08
C ALA A 79 13.89 -2.04 -6.89
N ARG A 80 13.62 -2.17 -8.21
CA ARG A 80 13.17 -1.07 -9.08
C ARG A 80 11.99 -0.34 -8.46
N GLY A 81 10.97 -1.07 -8.01
CA GLY A 81 9.80 -0.47 -7.38
C GLY A 81 10.19 0.45 -6.21
N THR A 82 10.97 -0.08 -5.29
CA THR A 82 11.39 0.65 -4.09
C THR A 82 12.27 1.86 -4.41
N ILE A 83 13.21 1.71 -5.36
CA ILE A 83 14.09 2.81 -5.79
C ILE A 83 13.31 3.92 -6.49
N VAL A 84 12.37 3.58 -7.38
CA VAL A 84 11.55 4.57 -8.08
C VAL A 84 10.64 5.33 -7.10
N HIS A 85 10.03 4.65 -6.12
CA HIS A 85 9.27 5.33 -5.07
C HIS A 85 10.15 6.30 -4.28
N LYS A 86 11.39 5.91 -3.96
CA LYS A 86 12.35 6.81 -3.29
C LYS A 86 12.74 7.99 -4.18
N ALA A 87 12.95 7.77 -5.47
CA ALA A 87 13.24 8.85 -6.41
C ALA A 87 12.07 9.84 -6.50
N ILE A 88 10.81 9.35 -6.54
CA ILE A 88 9.62 10.20 -6.51
C ILE A 88 9.55 10.99 -5.18
N GLU A 89 9.77 10.34 -4.03
CA GLU A 89 9.83 11.00 -2.72
C GLU A 89 10.84 12.15 -2.70
N LEU A 90 12.05 11.90 -3.19
CA LEU A 90 13.12 12.90 -3.26
C LEU A 90 12.72 14.07 -4.17
N SER A 91 12.10 13.78 -5.31
CA SER A 91 11.71 14.79 -6.30
C SER A 91 10.68 15.79 -5.79
N VAL A 92 9.79 15.38 -4.85
CA VAL A 92 8.76 16.25 -4.27
C VAL A 92 9.36 17.48 -3.58
N ASN A 93 10.53 17.32 -2.96
CA ASN A 93 11.21 18.38 -2.21
C ASN A 93 12.53 18.84 -2.87
N TRP A 94 12.81 18.39 -4.09
CA TRP A 94 14.04 18.72 -4.79
C TRP A 94 14.04 20.17 -5.27
N ARG A 95 15.08 20.92 -4.94
CA ARG A 95 15.13 22.38 -5.22
C ARG A 95 15.86 22.77 -6.51
N LYS A 96 16.59 21.80 -7.08
CA LYS A 96 17.36 22.00 -8.32
C LYS A 96 16.58 21.46 -9.50
N GLU A 97 17.07 21.70 -10.71
CA GLU A 97 16.62 21.00 -11.90
C GLU A 97 16.71 19.48 -11.66
N ILE A 98 15.67 18.76 -12.03
CA ILE A 98 15.61 17.30 -11.83
C ILE A 98 16.23 16.62 -13.03
N GLU A 99 17.41 16.04 -12.83
CA GLU A 99 17.99 15.08 -13.75
C GLU A 99 17.68 13.67 -13.26
N PRO A 100 16.95 12.83 -14.04
CA PRO A 100 16.48 11.53 -13.59
C PRO A 100 17.57 10.61 -13.06
N SER A 101 18.72 10.57 -13.76
CA SER A 101 19.85 9.74 -13.36
C SER A 101 20.42 10.13 -12.00
N VAL A 102 20.53 11.44 -11.73
CA VAL A 102 21.06 11.96 -10.45
C VAL A 102 20.14 11.60 -9.28
N ILE A 103 18.82 11.73 -9.47
CA ILE A 103 17.84 11.41 -8.41
C ILE A 103 17.80 9.90 -8.13
N VAL A 104 17.88 9.08 -9.18
CA VAL A 104 17.90 7.62 -9.03
C VAL A 104 19.21 7.17 -8.35
N ASP A 105 20.35 7.73 -8.73
CA ASP A 105 21.65 7.42 -8.10
C ASP A 105 21.64 7.84 -6.61
N GLU A 106 21.05 9.00 -6.27
CA GLU A 106 20.85 9.44 -4.88
C GLU A 106 19.93 8.47 -4.11
N ALA A 107 18.84 7.99 -4.74
CA ALA A 107 17.94 7.03 -4.13
C ALA A 107 18.63 5.70 -3.81
N VAL A 108 19.45 5.20 -4.74
CA VAL A 108 20.27 3.99 -4.54
C VAL A 108 21.27 4.19 -3.40
N ALA A 109 22.03 5.30 -3.44
CA ALA A 109 23.03 5.61 -2.41
C ALA A 109 22.43 5.62 -1.00
N ARG A 110 21.25 6.23 -0.81
CA ARG A 110 20.56 6.24 0.49
C ARG A 110 20.18 4.84 0.98
N PHE A 111 19.75 3.95 0.09
CA PHE A 111 19.48 2.57 0.49
C PHE A 111 20.76 1.79 0.78
N GLU A 112 21.86 2.06 0.07
CA GLU A 112 23.14 1.43 0.36
C GLU A 112 23.73 1.80 1.71
N GLU A 113 23.42 3.01 2.20
CA GLU A 113 23.80 3.45 3.55
C GLU A 113 22.97 2.78 4.66
N ASP A 114 21.75 2.31 4.31
CA ASP A 114 20.88 1.64 5.26
C ASP A 114 21.37 0.20 5.58
N SER A 115 21.14 -0.25 6.81
CA SER A 115 21.43 -1.63 7.26
C SER A 115 20.25 -2.60 7.04
N ASN A 116 19.26 -2.22 6.21
CA ASN A 116 18.13 -3.07 5.87
C ASN A 116 18.46 -4.11 4.76
N SER A 117 17.54 -5.05 4.51
CA SER A 117 17.74 -6.13 3.52
C SER A 117 18.01 -5.63 2.10
N LEU A 118 17.35 -4.52 1.67
CA LEU A 118 17.60 -3.91 0.37
C LEU A 118 19.03 -3.35 0.27
N GLY A 119 19.49 -2.63 1.30
CA GLY A 119 20.85 -2.10 1.35
C GLY A 119 21.90 -3.21 1.29
N HIS A 120 21.69 -4.31 2.01
CA HIS A 120 22.55 -5.50 1.93
C HIS A 120 22.57 -6.08 0.52
N TRP A 121 21.41 -6.26 -0.10
CA TRP A 121 21.30 -6.78 -1.47
C TRP A 121 21.98 -5.86 -2.48
N LEU A 122 21.76 -4.54 -2.43
CA LEU A 122 22.38 -3.56 -3.32
C LEU A 122 23.92 -3.61 -3.27
N ARG A 123 24.49 -3.71 -2.07
CA ARG A 123 25.94 -3.85 -1.90
C ARG A 123 26.49 -5.17 -2.45
N GLY A 124 25.66 -6.23 -2.48
CA GLY A 124 26.01 -7.54 -3.01
C GLY A 124 25.72 -7.74 -4.51
N CYS A 125 25.04 -6.80 -5.17
CA CYS A 125 24.70 -6.88 -6.59
C CYS A 125 25.94 -6.97 -7.48
N SER A 126 25.86 -7.81 -8.51
CA SER A 126 26.82 -7.78 -9.62
C SER A 126 26.74 -6.46 -10.39
N GLU A 127 27.80 -6.11 -11.11
CA GLU A 127 27.82 -4.91 -11.96
C GLU A 127 26.69 -4.93 -13.02
N ILE A 128 26.34 -6.11 -13.53
CA ILE A 128 25.26 -6.29 -14.52
C ILE A 128 23.91 -5.97 -13.88
N GLU A 129 23.58 -6.55 -12.73
CA GLU A 129 22.33 -6.29 -12.01
C GLU A 129 22.21 -4.82 -11.62
N ARG A 130 23.30 -4.21 -11.16
CA ARG A 130 23.35 -2.78 -10.80
C ARG A 130 23.11 -1.89 -12.02
N ALA A 131 23.71 -2.18 -13.16
CA ALA A 131 23.52 -1.43 -14.39
C ALA A 131 22.08 -1.57 -14.92
N GLU A 132 21.53 -2.79 -14.89
CA GLU A 132 20.14 -3.05 -15.25
C GLU A 132 19.18 -2.30 -14.34
N LEU A 133 19.31 -2.45 -13.01
CA LEU A 133 18.48 -1.78 -12.02
C LEU A 133 18.50 -0.26 -12.21
N ARG A 134 19.68 0.32 -12.42
CA ARG A 134 19.83 1.75 -12.68
C ARG A 134 19.08 2.15 -13.95
N SER A 135 19.28 1.44 -15.05
CA SER A 135 18.66 1.74 -16.34
C SER A 135 17.12 1.71 -16.23
N VAL A 136 16.55 0.61 -15.75
CA VAL A 136 15.08 0.47 -15.66
C VAL A 136 14.45 1.44 -14.64
N SER A 137 15.20 1.85 -13.60
CA SER A 137 14.73 2.84 -12.62
C SER A 137 14.74 4.24 -13.20
N VAL A 138 15.81 4.63 -13.94
CA VAL A 138 15.90 5.91 -14.64
C VAL A 138 14.78 6.05 -15.67
N ASP A 139 14.56 5.01 -16.50
CA ASP A 139 13.50 5.01 -17.51
C ASP A 139 12.11 5.19 -16.89
N THR A 140 11.83 4.46 -15.80
CA THR A 140 10.54 4.55 -15.11
C THR A 140 10.33 5.91 -14.45
N PHE A 141 11.37 6.45 -13.81
CA PHE A 141 11.30 7.76 -13.17
C PHE A 141 11.23 8.91 -14.19
N THR A 142 11.92 8.80 -15.33
CA THR A 142 11.81 9.75 -16.45
C THR A 142 10.37 9.81 -16.95
N LYS A 143 9.74 8.66 -17.18
CA LYS A 143 8.34 8.59 -17.58
C LYS A 143 7.40 9.21 -16.54
N PHE A 144 7.68 9.04 -15.25
CA PHE A 144 6.94 9.75 -14.20
C PHE A 144 7.06 11.26 -14.37
N LEU A 145 8.25 11.80 -14.55
CA LEU A 145 8.46 13.25 -14.72
C LEU A 145 7.78 13.82 -15.96
N GLU A 146 7.74 13.06 -17.06
CA GLU A 146 7.10 13.48 -18.32
C GLU A 146 5.56 13.43 -18.28
N CYS A 147 5.00 12.42 -17.58
CA CYS A 147 3.57 12.13 -17.66
C CYS A 147 2.77 12.56 -16.41
N TRP A 148 3.42 12.64 -15.24
CA TRP A 148 2.79 13.11 -14.01
C TRP A 148 2.76 14.65 -13.99
N PRO A 149 1.63 15.29 -13.61
CA PRO A 149 1.56 16.73 -13.53
C PRO A 149 2.54 17.30 -12.50
N THR A 150 3.19 18.41 -12.84
CA THR A 150 4.05 19.15 -11.91
C THR A 150 3.27 19.46 -10.63
N LEU A 151 3.79 19.03 -9.49
CA LEU A 151 3.16 19.22 -8.18
C LEU A 151 3.16 20.72 -7.82
N LYS A 152 1.96 21.25 -7.57
CA LYS A 152 1.77 22.64 -7.14
C LYS A 152 1.89 22.73 -5.62
N PRO A 153 2.63 23.69 -5.04
CA PRO A 153 2.70 23.88 -3.60
C PRO A 153 1.32 24.06 -2.94
N SER A 154 0.36 24.65 -3.66
CA SER A 154 -1.02 24.80 -3.20
C SER A 154 -1.75 23.46 -2.97
N TRP A 155 -1.29 22.38 -3.57
CA TRP A 155 -1.82 21.03 -3.33
C TRP A 155 -1.24 20.38 -2.07
N ARG A 156 -0.26 21.01 -1.43
CA ARG A 156 0.39 20.50 -0.20
C ARG A 156 0.83 19.05 -0.35
N PRO A 157 1.73 18.74 -1.31
CA PRO A 157 2.18 17.37 -1.52
C PRO A 157 2.99 16.89 -0.31
N VAL A 158 2.71 15.66 0.13
CA VAL A 158 3.49 14.94 1.14
C VAL A 158 3.73 13.53 0.63
N ALA A 159 4.99 13.19 0.41
CA ALA A 159 5.41 11.84 0.02
C ALA A 159 5.63 10.96 1.25
N GLU A 160 5.49 9.64 1.07
CA GLU A 160 5.83 8.61 2.04
C GLU A 160 5.19 8.80 3.43
N SER A 161 3.91 9.25 3.43
CA SER A 161 3.16 9.55 4.65
C SER A 161 2.82 8.27 5.43
N ARG A 162 3.24 8.17 6.69
CA ARG A 162 2.82 7.08 7.57
C ARG A 162 1.39 7.30 8.06
N VAL A 163 0.58 6.25 7.98
CA VAL A 163 -0.77 6.20 8.51
C VAL A 163 -0.88 5.06 9.52
N ARG A 164 -1.58 5.31 10.63
CA ARG A 164 -1.78 4.32 11.69
C ARG A 164 -3.09 4.58 12.42
N ALA A 165 -3.81 3.51 12.74
CA ALA A 165 -4.97 3.50 13.62
C ALA A 165 -4.87 2.31 14.56
N ASP A 166 -4.91 2.59 15.86
CA ASP A 166 -4.88 1.60 16.93
C ASP A 166 -6.31 1.35 17.43
N LEU A 167 -6.70 0.09 17.50
CA LEU A 167 -8.05 -0.40 17.75
C LEU A 167 -8.03 -1.50 18.82
N CYS A 168 -9.17 -1.81 19.42
CA CYS A 168 -9.31 -2.88 20.39
C CYS A 168 -8.27 -2.78 21.54
N ASN A 169 -8.07 -1.58 22.10
CA ASN A 169 -7.05 -1.30 23.13
C ASN A 169 -5.64 -1.71 22.67
N ASP A 170 -5.25 -1.25 21.48
CA ASP A 170 -3.95 -1.47 20.83
C ASP A 170 -3.65 -2.94 20.44
N ARG A 171 -4.68 -3.79 20.48
CA ARG A 171 -4.53 -5.20 20.08
C ARG A 171 -4.72 -5.44 18.58
N LEU A 172 -5.30 -4.47 17.86
CA LEU A 172 -5.36 -4.43 16.42
C LEU A 172 -4.73 -3.12 15.92
N ILE A 173 -3.66 -3.21 15.17
CA ILE A 173 -2.91 -2.08 14.63
C ILE A 173 -3.05 -2.09 13.12
N LEU A 174 -3.77 -1.13 12.57
CA LEU A 174 -3.81 -0.89 11.13
C LEU A 174 -2.76 0.16 10.78
N ALA A 175 -1.81 -0.17 9.90
CA ALA A 175 -0.76 0.77 9.55
C ALA A 175 -0.24 0.58 8.13
N GLY A 176 0.39 1.63 7.62
CA GLY A 176 1.06 1.60 6.33
C GLY A 176 1.73 2.91 5.98
N LYS A 177 2.25 2.98 4.78
CA LYS A 177 2.92 4.14 4.23
C LYS A 177 2.31 4.45 2.86
N VAL A 178 1.81 5.66 2.72
CA VAL A 178 1.15 6.18 1.50
C VAL A 178 2.19 6.90 0.66
N ASP A 179 2.30 6.56 -0.62
CA ASP A 179 3.34 7.08 -1.49
C ASP A 179 3.24 8.60 -1.69
N LEU A 180 2.03 9.11 -1.97
CA LEU A 180 1.78 10.53 -2.10
C LEU A 180 0.41 10.92 -1.57
N THR A 181 0.37 11.97 -0.75
CA THR A 181 -0.89 12.64 -0.37
C THR A 181 -0.90 14.07 -0.86
N LEU A 182 -2.07 14.55 -1.30
CA LEU A 182 -2.28 15.92 -1.76
C LEU A 182 -3.48 16.52 -1.03
N GLY A 183 -3.36 17.77 -0.61
CA GLY A 183 -4.43 18.51 0.05
C GLY A 183 -4.68 18.11 1.50
N ALA A 184 -5.71 18.72 2.06
CA ALA A 184 -6.17 18.47 3.43
C ALA A 184 -7.70 18.68 3.53
N ALA A 185 -8.29 18.19 4.60
CA ALA A 185 -9.68 18.49 4.93
C ALA A 185 -9.84 19.97 5.33
N GLU A 186 -11.02 20.53 5.08
CA GLU A 186 -11.46 21.85 5.51
C GLU A 186 -12.79 21.70 6.25
N GLY A 187 -12.75 21.68 7.59
CA GLY A 187 -13.91 21.29 8.39
C GLY A 187 -14.37 19.87 8.01
N GLN A 188 -15.63 19.71 7.68
CA GLN A 188 -16.21 18.43 7.24
C GLN A 188 -16.00 18.13 5.74
N LYS A 189 -15.38 19.04 4.98
CA LYS A 189 -15.13 18.84 3.55
C LYS A 189 -13.85 18.06 3.32
N ALA A 190 -13.96 16.94 2.65
CA ALA A 190 -12.83 16.10 2.27
C ALA A 190 -12.00 16.74 1.16
N GLY A 191 -10.77 17.11 1.47
CA GLY A 191 -9.84 17.74 0.49
C GLY A 191 -8.68 16.86 0.10
N LYS A 192 -8.37 15.81 0.89
CA LYS A 192 -7.21 14.94 0.67
C LYS A 192 -7.40 14.00 -0.52
N VAL A 193 -6.33 13.82 -1.28
CA VAL A 193 -6.17 12.76 -2.28
C VAL A 193 -5.04 11.85 -1.82
N ILE A 194 -5.22 10.54 -1.95
CA ILE A 194 -4.18 9.54 -1.75
C ILE A 194 -3.83 8.94 -3.10
N VAL A 195 -2.54 8.88 -3.41
CA VAL A 195 -2.03 8.25 -4.63
C VAL A 195 -1.03 7.15 -4.24
N ASP A 196 -1.17 6.00 -4.88
CA ASP A 196 -0.28 4.87 -4.76
C ASP A 196 0.34 4.60 -6.13
N PHE A 197 1.67 4.64 -6.21
CA PHE A 197 2.42 4.41 -7.43
C PHE A 197 2.68 2.93 -7.64
N LYS A 198 2.51 2.44 -8.85
CA LYS A 198 2.71 1.04 -9.21
C LYS A 198 3.69 0.93 -10.38
N THR A 199 4.78 0.21 -10.17
CA THR A 199 5.79 -0.11 -11.20
C THR A 199 5.47 -1.38 -12.00
N GLY A 200 4.36 -2.04 -11.67
CA GLY A 200 3.87 -3.24 -12.36
C GLY A 200 2.66 -2.97 -13.24
N GLY A 201 2.14 -4.06 -13.84
CA GLY A 201 0.92 -4.03 -14.63
C GLY A 201 -0.35 -3.77 -13.82
N PHE A 202 -1.44 -3.44 -14.53
CA PHE A 202 -2.75 -3.26 -13.93
C PHE A 202 -3.21 -4.55 -13.22
N ASN A 203 -3.69 -4.38 -11.98
CA ASN A 203 -4.33 -5.45 -11.22
C ASN A 203 -5.55 -4.88 -10.49
N THR A 204 -6.68 -5.56 -10.61
CA THR A 204 -7.93 -5.15 -9.97
C THR A 204 -7.85 -5.13 -8.45
N THR A 205 -6.97 -5.93 -7.85
CA THR A 205 -6.77 -5.97 -6.38
C THR A 205 -6.13 -4.70 -5.83
N HIS A 206 -5.46 -3.89 -6.67
CA HIS A 206 -4.83 -2.64 -6.22
C HIS A 206 -5.83 -1.59 -5.70
N HIS A 207 -7.12 -1.69 -6.09
CA HIS A 207 -8.17 -0.85 -5.51
C HIS A 207 -8.35 -1.12 -4.01
N GLU A 208 -8.23 -2.38 -3.58
CA GLU A 208 -8.37 -2.76 -2.17
C GLU A 208 -7.26 -2.17 -1.29
N ASP A 209 -6.04 -2.04 -1.82
CA ASP A 209 -4.92 -1.39 -1.14
C ASP A 209 -5.25 0.07 -0.80
N LEU A 210 -5.86 0.77 -1.75
CA LEU A 210 -6.21 2.19 -1.63
C LEU A 210 -7.42 2.39 -0.71
N ARG A 211 -8.41 1.52 -0.77
CA ARG A 211 -9.57 1.52 0.14
C ARG A 211 -9.12 1.31 1.57
N TYR A 212 -8.16 0.39 1.79
CA TYR A 212 -7.53 0.22 3.09
C TYR A 212 -6.90 1.52 3.61
N TYR A 213 -6.13 2.22 2.78
CA TYR A 213 -5.56 3.52 3.17
C TYR A 213 -6.63 4.58 3.44
N ALA A 214 -7.71 4.60 2.66
CA ALA A 214 -8.83 5.50 2.92
C ALA A 214 -9.46 5.24 4.29
N LEU A 215 -9.64 3.98 4.66
CA LEU A 215 -10.17 3.59 5.98
C LEU A 215 -9.21 4.00 7.10
N VAL A 216 -7.93 3.64 7.02
CA VAL A 216 -6.94 3.96 8.07
C VAL A 216 -6.82 5.48 8.27
N GLU A 217 -6.80 6.24 7.19
CA GLU A 217 -6.76 7.70 7.25
C GLU A 217 -8.04 8.28 7.90
N THR A 218 -9.21 7.72 7.59
CA THR A 218 -10.48 8.15 8.21
C THR A 218 -10.50 7.84 9.70
N LEU A 219 -10.05 6.66 10.09
CA LEU A 219 -9.93 6.27 11.51
C LEU A 219 -8.94 7.14 12.27
N ARG A 220 -7.89 7.63 11.59
CA ARG A 220 -6.88 8.50 12.18
C ARG A 220 -7.38 9.92 12.37
N ILE A 221 -7.85 10.58 11.30
CA ILE A 221 -8.15 12.03 11.33
C ILE A 221 -9.64 12.37 11.40
N GLY A 222 -10.55 11.45 11.07
CA GLY A 222 -12.00 11.65 11.13
C GLY A 222 -12.66 12.03 9.82
N ILE A 223 -11.91 12.61 8.88
CA ILE A 223 -12.42 12.98 7.56
C ILE A 223 -11.73 12.11 6.51
N PRO A 224 -12.47 11.35 5.68
CA PRO A 224 -11.87 10.52 4.64
C PRO A 224 -11.17 11.35 3.57
N PRO A 225 -10.23 10.75 2.81
CA PRO A 225 -9.80 11.34 1.56
C PRO A 225 -10.99 11.43 0.60
N ARG A 226 -11.06 12.48 -0.23
CA ARG A 226 -12.13 12.59 -1.25
C ARG A 226 -11.92 11.64 -2.43
N LEU A 227 -10.66 11.26 -2.65
CA LEU A 227 -10.23 10.47 -3.79
C LEU A 227 -9.03 9.62 -3.38
N VAL A 228 -9.01 8.39 -3.84
CA VAL A 228 -7.83 7.54 -3.88
C VAL A 228 -7.51 7.20 -5.34
N ALA A 229 -6.26 6.97 -5.69
CA ALA A 229 -5.89 6.64 -7.06
C ALA A 229 -4.65 5.77 -7.14
N SER A 230 -4.68 4.74 -8.00
CA SER A 230 -3.47 4.07 -8.47
C SER A 230 -2.91 4.81 -9.67
N TYR A 231 -1.60 4.98 -9.70
CA TYR A 231 -0.90 5.46 -10.87
C TYR A 231 0.13 4.44 -11.34
N TYR A 232 -0.13 3.86 -12.50
CA TYR A 232 0.73 2.84 -13.12
C TYR A 232 1.84 3.55 -13.91
N LEU A 233 3.04 3.56 -13.36
CA LEU A 233 4.19 4.29 -13.88
C LEU A 233 4.58 3.84 -15.31
N ASP A 234 4.62 2.53 -15.53
CA ASP A 234 5.01 1.97 -16.84
C ASP A 234 4.03 2.33 -17.97
N GLN A 235 2.74 2.50 -17.65
CA GLN A 235 1.69 2.84 -18.62
C GLN A 235 1.27 4.32 -18.58
N ALA A 236 1.80 5.12 -17.65
CA ALA A 236 1.34 6.48 -17.37
C ALA A 236 -0.20 6.53 -17.18
N HIS A 237 -0.76 5.53 -16.49
CA HIS A 237 -2.20 5.33 -16.37
C HIS A 237 -2.71 5.64 -14.95
N PHE A 238 -3.63 6.61 -14.87
CA PHE A 238 -4.25 7.06 -13.62
C PHE A 238 -5.64 6.48 -13.45
N VAL A 239 -5.87 5.74 -12.36
CA VAL A 239 -7.13 5.07 -12.04
C VAL A 239 -7.68 5.62 -10.72
N PRO A 240 -8.55 6.66 -10.76
CA PRO A 240 -9.13 7.25 -9.56
C PRO A 240 -10.39 6.52 -9.10
N GLU A 241 -10.59 6.49 -7.78
CA GLU A 241 -11.81 6.05 -7.12
C GLU A 241 -12.26 7.08 -6.07
N LYS A 242 -13.54 7.48 -6.11
CA LYS A 242 -14.11 8.37 -5.10
C LYS A 242 -14.36 7.60 -3.81
N VAL A 243 -14.00 8.20 -2.69
CA VAL A 243 -14.28 7.61 -1.38
C VAL A 243 -15.72 7.99 -0.97
N THR A 244 -16.48 6.98 -0.57
CA THR A 244 -17.86 7.09 -0.06
C THR A 244 -17.96 6.36 1.28
N GLU A 245 -19.04 6.61 2.04
CA GLU A 245 -19.29 5.89 3.29
C GLU A 245 -19.48 4.40 3.04
N ASP A 246 -20.23 4.01 1.99
CA ASP A 246 -20.41 2.60 1.60
C ASP A 246 -19.08 1.89 1.28
N LEU A 247 -18.15 2.60 0.63
CA LEU A 247 -16.80 2.10 0.36
C LEU A 247 -16.06 1.84 1.68
N LEU A 248 -16.14 2.76 2.63
CA LEU A 248 -15.49 2.61 3.94
C LEU A 248 -16.11 1.47 4.74
N ASP A 249 -17.44 1.34 4.77
CA ASP A 249 -18.13 0.24 5.43
C ASP A 249 -17.79 -1.12 4.81
N SER A 250 -17.67 -1.19 3.49
CA SER A 250 -17.24 -2.42 2.82
C SER A 250 -15.79 -2.78 3.17
N THR A 251 -14.94 -1.75 3.33
CA THR A 251 -13.55 -1.94 3.73
C THR A 251 -13.43 -2.37 5.19
N VAL A 252 -14.28 -1.86 6.09
CA VAL A 252 -14.39 -2.35 7.48
C VAL A 252 -14.68 -3.85 7.49
N ARG A 253 -15.70 -4.29 6.72
CA ARG A 253 -16.01 -5.73 6.63
C ARG A 253 -14.85 -6.57 6.11
N ARG A 254 -14.14 -6.07 5.09
CA ARG A 254 -12.96 -6.75 4.55
C ARG A 254 -11.83 -6.85 5.58
N VAL A 255 -11.55 -5.79 6.31
CA VAL A 255 -10.54 -5.80 7.39
C VAL A 255 -10.95 -6.77 8.49
N ALA A 256 -12.21 -6.75 8.93
CA ALA A 256 -12.72 -7.67 9.94
C ALA A 256 -12.56 -9.14 9.52
N GLN A 257 -12.93 -9.48 8.29
CA GLN A 257 -12.73 -10.81 7.73
C GLN A 257 -11.24 -11.21 7.64
N GLY A 258 -10.36 -10.24 7.36
CA GLY A 258 -8.91 -10.49 7.38
C GLY A 258 -8.40 -10.83 8.77
N VAL A 259 -8.85 -10.09 9.79
CA VAL A 259 -8.52 -10.37 11.22
C VAL A 259 -9.06 -11.74 11.63
N GLU A 260 -10.36 -12.02 11.35
CA GLU A 260 -10.98 -13.32 11.58
C GLU A 260 -10.10 -14.46 11.06
N ARG A 261 -9.76 -14.43 9.77
CA ARG A 261 -8.97 -15.49 9.12
C ARG A 261 -7.59 -15.65 9.74
N ILE A 262 -6.89 -14.53 10.02
CA ILE A 262 -5.57 -14.58 10.67
C ILE A 262 -5.69 -15.26 12.03
N VAL A 263 -6.66 -14.87 12.86
CA VAL A 263 -6.82 -15.44 14.19
C VAL A 263 -7.20 -16.92 14.14
N GLU A 264 -8.15 -17.28 13.28
CA GLU A 264 -8.59 -18.67 13.12
C GLU A 264 -7.45 -19.62 12.76
N ILE A 265 -6.59 -19.23 11.77
CA ILE A 265 -5.49 -20.10 11.31
C ILE A 265 -4.25 -20.06 12.23
N THR A 266 -4.05 -18.94 12.96
CA THR A 266 -2.84 -18.77 13.78
C THR A 266 -3.05 -19.23 15.21
N TYR A 267 -4.23 -18.93 15.81
CA TYR A 267 -4.47 -19.14 17.24
C TYR A 267 -5.55 -20.19 17.54
N MET A 268 -6.52 -20.40 16.62
CA MET A 268 -7.63 -21.32 16.85
C MET A 268 -7.46 -22.69 16.17
N GLY A 269 -6.34 -22.91 15.48
CA GLY A 269 -6.00 -24.20 14.86
C GLY A 269 -6.84 -24.58 13.64
N LYS A 270 -7.52 -23.62 13.00
CA LYS A 270 -8.28 -23.87 11.77
C LYS A 270 -7.33 -24.24 10.63
N THR A 271 -7.72 -25.22 9.84
CA THR A 271 -6.99 -25.58 8.63
C THR A 271 -7.04 -24.46 7.60
N PRO A 272 -5.89 -24.01 7.06
CA PRO A 272 -5.83 -22.94 6.08
C PRO A 272 -6.59 -23.25 4.79
N ASP A 273 -7.40 -22.31 4.30
CA ASP A 273 -8.09 -22.39 3.02
C ASP A 273 -7.10 -22.26 1.83
N LEU A 274 -7.24 -23.17 0.87
CA LEU A 274 -6.41 -23.19 -0.32
C LEU A 274 -7.09 -22.46 -1.49
N LYS A 275 -6.42 -21.45 -2.04
CA LYS A 275 -6.84 -20.76 -3.27
C LYS A 275 -5.74 -20.88 -4.33
N PRO A 276 -5.75 -21.97 -5.13
CA PRO A 276 -4.76 -22.15 -6.18
C PRO A 276 -4.93 -21.09 -7.28
N GLY A 277 -3.81 -20.63 -7.83
CA GLY A 277 -3.78 -19.61 -8.86
C GLY A 277 -2.36 -19.29 -9.30
N LEU A 278 -2.20 -18.27 -10.14
CA LEU A 278 -0.89 -17.84 -10.61
C LEU A 278 0.14 -17.63 -9.49
N PRO A 279 -0.23 -17.11 -8.29
CA PRO A 279 0.71 -16.95 -7.17
C PRO A 279 1.33 -18.26 -6.64
N CYS A 280 0.81 -19.43 -7.02
CA CYS A 280 1.42 -20.72 -6.65
C CYS A 280 2.84 -20.88 -7.21
N ARG A 281 3.16 -20.21 -8.34
CA ARG A 281 4.50 -20.25 -8.96
C ARG A 281 5.62 -19.73 -8.04
N TRP A 282 5.25 -18.85 -7.10
CA TRP A 282 6.17 -18.21 -6.17
C TRP A 282 5.80 -18.51 -4.70
N CYS A 283 5.08 -19.61 -4.48
CA CYS A 283 4.63 -19.98 -3.14
C CYS A 283 5.70 -20.79 -2.43
N PRO A 284 6.23 -20.37 -1.26
CA PRO A 284 7.21 -21.13 -0.52
C PRO A 284 6.71 -22.52 -0.11
N ALA A 285 5.40 -22.66 0.08
CA ALA A 285 4.78 -23.94 0.41
C ALA A 285 4.45 -24.83 -0.80
N LEU A 286 4.90 -24.50 -2.03
CA LEU A 286 4.51 -25.24 -3.24
C LEU A 286 4.94 -26.72 -3.16
N ASP A 287 6.15 -27.00 -2.69
CA ASP A 287 6.69 -28.36 -2.59
C ASP A 287 5.86 -29.28 -1.69
N ASN A 288 5.14 -28.71 -0.74
CA ASN A 288 4.26 -29.41 0.18
C ASN A 288 2.77 -29.11 -0.08
N CYS A 289 2.41 -28.77 -1.35
CA CYS A 289 1.04 -28.39 -1.72
C CYS A 289 0.59 -29.08 -3.00
N ASP A 290 -0.06 -30.24 -2.88
CA ASP A 290 -0.58 -30.98 -4.04
C ASP A 290 -1.61 -30.18 -4.85
N THR A 291 -2.42 -29.34 -4.18
CA THR A 291 -3.40 -28.48 -4.85
C THR A 291 -2.70 -27.42 -5.73
N GLY A 292 -1.64 -26.79 -5.22
CA GLY A 292 -0.84 -25.84 -5.99
C GLY A 292 -0.12 -26.49 -7.16
N LYS A 293 0.51 -27.64 -6.92
CA LYS A 293 1.18 -28.43 -7.99
C LYS A 293 0.23 -28.80 -9.12
N ARG A 294 -0.95 -29.34 -8.78
CA ARG A 294 -1.97 -29.72 -9.78
C ARG A 294 -2.49 -28.54 -10.58
N HIS A 295 -2.51 -27.34 -10.00
CA HIS A 295 -2.96 -26.14 -10.70
C HIS A 295 -1.92 -25.62 -11.71
N LEU A 296 -0.64 -25.87 -11.48
CA LEU A 296 0.46 -25.40 -12.34
C LEU A 296 0.82 -26.39 -13.48
N ASN A 297 0.39 -27.65 -13.37
CA ASN A 297 0.50 -28.68 -14.39
C ASN A 297 -0.72 -28.65 -15.32
#